data_a2dcd23567681a0cd242109396d2d5a3
#
_entry.id   a2dcd23567681a0cd242109396d2d5a3
#
_cell.length_a   1.000
_cell.length_b   1.000
_cell.length_c   1.000
_cell.angle_alpha   90.00
_cell.angle_beta   90.00
_cell.angle_gamma   90.00
#
_symmetry.space_group_name_H-M   'P 1'
#
loop_
_entity.id
_entity.type
_entity.pdbx_description
1 polymer ?
#
loop_
_entity_poly.entity_id
_entity_poly.type
_entity_poly.pdbx_seq_one_letter_code
_entity_poly.pdbx_strand_id
1 'polypeptide(L)'
;MIHTATLIHDDVLDEATMRRHLDTVNARWDNEASVLLGDYLLAHSLCLTSSLDDLYAVRELSSSARTICDGELRQIESRGNFDLREDQYVSIIGNKTAELLACCCRLGAYYAGAEPQIREALDRYGHHLGVAFQIADDVLDLLGDEQTVGKSLGTDLLKQKCTLPLIRLLNRVSACERPELLDLLAASDNHRREALRPWFARFDAIEYARGQAEKFARLATEELHLLPPSPALDSLRELTRFVVQRRQ
;
A
#
# COMPACT_ATOMS: atom_id res chain seq x y z
N MET A 1 -2.16 10.73 -12.96
CA MET A 1 -3.25 11.55 -12.39
C MET A 1 -4.00 10.79 -11.30
N ILE A 2 -4.57 9.60 -11.54
CA ILE A 2 -5.30 8.82 -10.50
C ILE A 2 -4.44 8.62 -9.24
N HIS A 3 -3.20 8.14 -9.37
CA HIS A 3 -2.32 8.00 -8.22
C HIS A 3 -2.08 9.33 -7.48
N THR A 4 -1.95 10.45 -8.21
CA THR A 4 -1.79 11.76 -7.56
C THR A 4 -3.08 12.16 -6.83
N ALA A 5 -4.25 11.88 -7.40
CA ALA A 5 -5.54 12.13 -6.75
C ALA A 5 -5.66 11.32 -5.44
N THR A 6 -5.32 10.01 -5.47
CA THR A 6 -5.35 9.19 -4.25
C THR A 6 -4.38 9.70 -3.18
N LEU A 7 -3.16 10.13 -3.57
CA LEU A 7 -2.21 10.71 -2.61
C LEU A 7 -2.73 11.98 -1.95
N ILE A 8 -3.43 12.87 -2.71
CA ILE A 8 -3.99 14.10 -2.17
C ILE A 8 -5.14 13.81 -1.20
N HIS A 9 -6.01 12.85 -1.54
CA HIS A 9 -7.07 12.40 -0.65
C HIS A 9 -6.51 11.70 0.60
N ASP A 10 -5.50 10.85 0.45
CA ASP A 10 -4.82 10.19 1.55
C ASP A 10 -4.17 11.20 2.52
N ASP A 11 -3.57 12.29 2.00
CA ASP A 11 -2.99 13.34 2.83
C ASP A 11 -4.04 14.01 3.73
N VAL A 12 -5.28 14.19 3.25
CA VAL A 12 -6.39 14.69 4.06
C VAL A 12 -6.82 13.65 5.11
N LEU A 13 -7.02 12.39 4.69
CA LEU A 13 -7.43 11.29 5.59
C LEU A 13 -6.37 11.00 6.65
N ASP A 14 -5.12 11.23 6.29
CA ASP A 14 -3.96 11.01 7.14
C ASP A 14 -3.54 12.24 7.94
N GLU A 15 -4.22 13.41 7.74
CA GLU A 15 -3.84 14.68 8.36
C GLU A 15 -2.36 15.00 8.17
N ALA A 16 -1.81 14.55 7.04
CA ALA A 16 -0.40 14.69 6.73
C ALA A 16 -0.09 16.15 6.38
N THR A 17 0.95 16.69 6.99
CA THR A 17 1.42 18.07 6.72
C THR A 17 2.59 18.09 5.73
N MET A 18 3.28 16.97 5.57
CA MET A 18 4.46 16.85 4.72
C MET A 18 4.46 15.52 3.94
N ARG A 19 4.85 15.58 2.66
CA ARG A 19 5.08 14.41 1.81
C ARG A 19 6.32 14.64 0.95
N ARG A 20 7.29 13.74 1.01
CA ARG A 20 8.54 13.82 0.24
C ARG A 20 9.26 15.17 0.43
N HIS A 21 9.34 15.63 1.68
CA HIS A 21 9.96 16.92 2.09
C HIS A 21 9.26 18.18 1.53
N LEU A 22 8.01 18.06 1.05
CA LEU A 22 7.18 19.17 0.59
C LEU A 22 5.89 19.22 1.41
N ASP A 23 5.40 20.44 1.63
CA ASP A 23 4.08 20.64 2.24
C ASP A 23 3.01 19.97 1.39
N THR A 24 2.07 19.28 2.06
CA THR A 24 0.90 18.71 1.41
C THR A 24 -0.07 19.79 0.96
N VAL A 25 -1.01 19.44 0.07
CA VAL A 25 -2.03 20.39 -0.42
C VAL A 25 -2.88 20.92 0.72
N ASN A 26 -3.33 20.04 1.63
CA ASN A 26 -4.12 20.40 2.81
C ASN A 26 -3.36 21.28 3.81
N ALA A 27 -2.06 21.09 3.97
CA ALA A 27 -1.24 21.95 4.84
C ALA A 27 -1.02 23.33 4.24
N ARG A 28 -0.94 23.43 2.90
CA ARG A 28 -0.65 24.68 2.21
C ARG A 28 -1.90 25.54 1.93
N TRP A 29 -3.04 24.90 1.69
CA TRP A 29 -4.31 25.57 1.46
C TRP A 29 -5.32 25.17 2.54
N ASP A 30 -6.06 24.08 2.34
CA ASP A 30 -6.98 23.46 3.31
C ASP A 30 -7.46 22.09 2.81
N ASN A 31 -8.31 21.44 3.62
CA ASN A 31 -8.91 20.15 3.27
C ASN A 31 -9.90 20.27 2.12
N GLU A 32 -10.64 21.37 2.02
CA GLU A 32 -11.65 21.60 0.98
C GLU A 32 -10.98 21.67 -0.40
N ALA A 33 -9.93 22.48 -0.53
CA ALA A 33 -9.14 22.58 -1.75
C ALA A 33 -8.50 21.24 -2.13
N SER A 34 -8.04 20.47 -1.15
CA SER A 34 -7.43 19.15 -1.39
C SER A 34 -8.43 18.15 -1.93
N VAL A 35 -9.60 18.04 -1.32
CA VAL A 35 -10.66 17.14 -1.80
C VAL A 35 -11.06 17.50 -3.23
N LEU A 36 -11.33 18.79 -3.49
CA LEU A 36 -11.72 19.25 -4.83
C LEU A 36 -10.63 19.04 -5.88
N LEU A 37 -9.34 19.20 -5.51
CA LEU A 37 -8.24 18.96 -6.43
C LEU A 37 -8.11 17.47 -6.77
N GLY A 38 -8.25 16.58 -5.77
CA GLY A 38 -8.26 15.14 -5.98
C GLY A 38 -9.41 14.70 -6.88
N ASP A 39 -10.63 15.22 -6.64
CA ASP A 39 -11.81 14.96 -7.45
C ASP A 39 -11.63 15.47 -8.89
N TYR A 40 -11.06 16.67 -9.05
CA TYR A 40 -10.74 17.21 -10.37
C TYR A 40 -9.77 16.31 -11.15
N LEU A 41 -8.70 15.85 -10.53
CA LEU A 41 -7.72 14.97 -11.16
C LEU A 41 -8.33 13.61 -11.54
N LEU A 42 -9.19 13.07 -10.70
CA LEU A 42 -9.92 11.83 -10.98
C LEU A 42 -10.88 12.02 -12.17
N ALA A 43 -11.72 13.07 -12.13
CA ALA A 43 -12.65 13.40 -13.21
C ALA A 43 -11.92 13.66 -14.52
N HIS A 44 -10.80 14.39 -14.47
CA HIS A 44 -10.00 14.66 -15.66
C HIS A 44 -9.37 13.38 -16.23
N SER A 45 -8.94 12.45 -15.38
CA SER A 45 -8.44 11.13 -15.81
C SER A 45 -9.51 10.34 -16.57
N LEU A 46 -10.74 10.33 -16.05
CA LEU A 46 -11.88 9.68 -16.70
C LEU A 46 -12.27 10.39 -18.02
N CYS A 47 -12.21 11.71 -18.06
CA CYS A 47 -12.46 12.48 -19.28
C CYS A 47 -11.43 12.13 -20.37
N LEU A 48 -10.15 12.07 -20.03
CA LEU A 48 -9.10 11.69 -20.98
C LEU A 48 -9.28 10.26 -21.51
N THR A 49 -9.60 9.30 -20.62
CA THR A 49 -9.81 7.92 -21.06
C THR A 49 -11.09 7.73 -21.87
N SER A 50 -12.14 8.51 -21.58
CA SER A 50 -13.38 8.49 -22.36
C SER A 50 -13.25 9.13 -23.75
N SER A 51 -12.19 9.93 -23.98
CA SER A 51 -11.89 10.47 -25.32
C SER A 51 -11.18 9.47 -26.24
N LEU A 52 -10.77 8.32 -25.73
CA LEU A 52 -10.26 7.21 -26.53
C LEU A 52 -11.47 6.47 -27.16
N ASP A 53 -11.34 6.05 -28.41
CA ASP A 53 -12.37 5.24 -29.09
C ASP A 53 -12.36 3.77 -28.59
N ASP A 54 -12.08 3.59 -27.30
CA ASP A 54 -11.99 2.29 -26.63
C ASP A 54 -12.53 2.37 -25.21
N LEU A 55 -13.62 1.66 -24.95
CA LEU A 55 -14.24 1.60 -23.63
C LEU A 55 -13.47 0.74 -22.61
N TYR A 56 -12.46 -0.02 -23.04
CA TYR A 56 -11.73 -0.91 -22.15
C TYR A 56 -11.02 -0.11 -21.06
N ALA A 57 -10.24 0.92 -21.42
CA ALA A 57 -9.53 1.75 -20.43
C ALA A 57 -10.46 2.39 -19.41
N VAL A 58 -11.61 2.95 -19.87
CA VAL A 58 -12.58 3.57 -18.96
C VAL A 58 -13.14 2.56 -17.97
N ARG A 59 -13.50 1.37 -18.46
CA ARG A 59 -14.04 0.29 -17.60
C ARG A 59 -13.03 -0.17 -16.56
N GLU A 60 -11.79 -0.44 -16.98
CA GLU A 60 -10.72 -0.88 -16.09
C GLU A 60 -10.40 0.18 -15.02
N LEU A 61 -10.20 1.44 -15.43
CA LEU A 61 -9.89 2.53 -14.50
C LEU A 61 -11.03 2.82 -13.52
N SER A 62 -12.29 2.81 -13.99
CA SER A 62 -13.45 3.01 -13.12
C SER A 62 -13.62 1.85 -12.13
N SER A 63 -13.39 0.61 -12.56
CA SER A 63 -13.44 -0.57 -11.69
C SER A 63 -12.33 -0.52 -10.65
N SER A 64 -11.10 -0.19 -11.06
CA SER A 64 -9.95 -0.07 -10.16
C SER A 64 -10.13 1.06 -9.16
N ALA A 65 -10.62 2.24 -9.59
CA ALA A 65 -10.92 3.35 -8.68
C ALA A 65 -11.95 2.93 -7.61
N ARG A 66 -13.00 2.23 -7.99
CA ARG A 66 -13.99 1.69 -7.04
C ARG A 66 -13.37 0.71 -6.07
N THR A 67 -12.51 -0.21 -6.54
CA THR A 67 -11.82 -1.20 -5.70
C THR A 67 -10.87 -0.52 -4.71
N ILE A 68 -10.15 0.51 -5.15
CA ILE A 68 -9.26 1.31 -4.27
C ILE A 68 -10.07 1.99 -3.17
N CYS A 69 -11.20 2.62 -3.51
CA CYS A 69 -12.08 3.24 -2.51
C CYS A 69 -12.64 2.20 -1.52
N ASP A 70 -13.06 1.00 -1.98
CA ASP A 70 -13.48 -0.09 -1.10
C ASP A 70 -12.36 -0.51 -0.15
N GLY A 71 -11.12 -0.63 -0.65
CA GLY A 71 -9.94 -0.93 0.17
C GLY A 71 -9.71 0.12 1.26
N GLU A 72 -9.83 1.42 0.93
CA GLU A 72 -9.68 2.51 1.89
C GLU A 72 -10.79 2.51 2.95
N LEU A 73 -12.05 2.32 2.55
CA LEU A 73 -13.17 2.24 3.48
C LEU A 73 -13.01 1.08 4.47
N ARG A 74 -12.59 -0.10 3.98
CA ARG A 74 -12.31 -1.26 4.84
C ARG A 74 -11.13 -1.01 5.78
N GLN A 75 -10.10 -0.29 5.33
CA GLN A 75 -8.98 0.09 6.19
C GLN A 75 -9.45 1.02 7.32
N ILE A 76 -10.31 2.01 7.02
CA ILE A 76 -10.89 2.90 8.02
C ILE A 76 -11.74 2.11 9.01
N GLU A 77 -12.61 1.22 8.53
CA GLU A 77 -13.48 0.37 9.37
C GLU A 77 -12.67 -0.56 10.28
N SER A 78 -11.50 -1.01 9.81
CA SER A 78 -10.62 -1.93 10.57
C SER A 78 -9.76 -1.24 11.63
N ARG A 79 -9.77 0.08 11.75
CA ARG A 79 -9.00 0.82 12.76
C ARG A 79 -9.40 0.38 14.16
N GLY A 80 -8.42 0.07 15.00
CA GLY A 80 -8.66 -0.42 16.36
C GLY A 80 -9.17 -1.86 16.45
N ASN A 81 -9.35 -2.55 15.33
CA ASN A 81 -9.68 -3.98 15.33
C ASN A 81 -8.41 -4.81 15.52
N PHE A 82 -8.06 -5.08 16.77
CA PHE A 82 -6.90 -5.89 17.15
C PHE A 82 -7.10 -7.41 16.96
N ASP A 83 -8.21 -7.84 16.39
CA ASP A 83 -8.50 -9.22 15.98
C ASP A 83 -8.51 -9.37 14.45
N LEU A 84 -8.01 -8.36 13.71
CA LEU A 84 -7.88 -8.40 12.25
C LEU A 84 -6.97 -9.56 11.84
N ARG A 85 -7.46 -10.41 10.93
CA ARG A 85 -6.70 -11.55 10.41
C ARG A 85 -5.78 -11.13 9.27
N GLU A 86 -4.70 -11.89 9.08
CA GLU A 86 -3.72 -11.65 8.01
C GLU A 86 -4.35 -11.67 6.61
N ASP A 87 -5.29 -12.59 6.34
CA ASP A 87 -5.99 -12.66 5.06
C ASP A 87 -6.85 -11.42 4.79
N GLN A 88 -7.47 -10.86 5.82
CA GLN A 88 -8.23 -9.61 5.74
C GLN A 88 -7.30 -8.41 5.48
N TYR A 89 -6.17 -8.34 6.20
CA TYR A 89 -5.16 -7.32 5.95
C TYR A 89 -4.65 -7.38 4.50
N VAL A 90 -4.26 -8.57 4.00
CA VAL A 90 -3.81 -8.75 2.62
C VAL A 90 -4.87 -8.33 1.61
N SER A 91 -6.16 -8.63 1.88
CA SER A 91 -7.27 -8.17 1.04
C SER A 91 -7.40 -6.64 1.02
N ILE A 92 -7.27 -5.99 2.18
CA ILE A 92 -7.33 -4.52 2.29
C ILE A 92 -6.22 -3.85 1.48
N ILE A 93 -4.96 -4.25 1.69
CA ILE A 93 -3.83 -3.66 0.97
C ILE A 93 -3.82 -4.05 -0.52
N GLY A 94 -4.35 -5.23 -0.85
CA GLY A 94 -4.60 -5.66 -2.21
C GLY A 94 -5.52 -4.68 -2.95
N ASN A 95 -6.64 -4.36 -2.34
CA ASN A 95 -7.61 -3.42 -2.92
C ASN A 95 -7.06 -1.98 -2.93
N LYS A 96 -6.55 -1.49 -1.79
CA LYS A 96 -6.11 -0.09 -1.64
C LYS A 96 -4.89 0.24 -2.50
N THR A 97 -3.88 -0.63 -2.50
CA THR A 97 -2.57 -0.32 -3.07
C THR A 97 -2.24 -1.15 -4.30
N ALA A 98 -2.42 -2.48 -4.23
CA ALA A 98 -1.97 -3.35 -5.31
C ALA A 98 -2.84 -3.24 -6.56
N GLU A 99 -4.14 -2.93 -6.43
CA GLU A 99 -5.05 -2.81 -7.56
C GLU A 99 -4.59 -1.78 -8.60
N LEU A 100 -4.05 -0.63 -8.17
CA LEU A 100 -3.58 0.38 -9.13
C LEU A 100 -2.39 -0.12 -9.96
N LEU A 101 -1.45 -0.85 -9.34
CA LEU A 101 -0.32 -1.45 -10.06
C LEU A 101 -0.81 -2.55 -11.01
N ALA A 102 -1.73 -3.40 -10.56
CA ALA A 102 -2.35 -4.42 -11.40
C ALA A 102 -3.06 -3.80 -12.62
N CYS A 103 -3.85 -2.75 -12.41
CA CYS A 103 -4.50 -2.00 -13.47
C CYS A 103 -3.51 -1.42 -14.48
N CYS A 104 -2.41 -0.81 -14.01
CA CYS A 104 -1.37 -0.30 -14.90
C CYS A 104 -0.78 -1.43 -15.78
N CYS A 105 -0.51 -2.59 -15.20
CA CYS A 105 0.01 -3.74 -15.91
C CYS A 105 -1.00 -4.31 -16.91
N ARG A 106 -2.29 -4.43 -16.53
CA ARG A 106 -3.39 -4.88 -17.43
C ARG A 106 -3.53 -3.96 -18.64
N LEU A 107 -3.59 -2.65 -18.40
CA LEU A 107 -3.73 -1.66 -19.47
C LEU A 107 -2.50 -1.63 -20.38
N GLY A 108 -1.29 -1.66 -19.82
CA GLY A 108 -0.05 -1.72 -20.60
C GLY A 108 0.00 -2.94 -21.50
N ALA A 109 -0.34 -4.11 -20.97
CA ALA A 109 -0.38 -5.36 -21.73
C ALA A 109 -1.48 -5.34 -22.81
N TYR A 110 -2.65 -4.82 -22.49
CA TYR A 110 -3.77 -4.73 -23.45
C TYR A 110 -3.42 -3.84 -24.65
N TYR A 111 -2.92 -2.63 -24.41
CA TYR A 111 -2.56 -1.70 -25.47
C TYR A 111 -1.29 -2.08 -26.23
N ALA A 112 -0.45 -2.94 -25.64
CA ALA A 112 0.66 -3.57 -26.37
C ALA A 112 0.21 -4.74 -27.27
N GLY A 113 -1.07 -5.10 -27.30
CA GLY A 113 -1.59 -6.22 -28.06
C GLY A 113 -1.17 -7.59 -27.51
N ALA A 114 -0.83 -7.68 -26.21
CA ALA A 114 -0.38 -8.93 -25.60
C ALA A 114 -1.49 -10.00 -25.62
N GLU A 115 -1.10 -11.25 -25.73
CA GLU A 115 -1.99 -12.40 -25.61
C GLU A 115 -2.67 -12.46 -24.23
N PRO A 116 -3.88 -13.02 -24.12
CA PRO A 116 -4.63 -13.07 -22.85
C PRO A 116 -3.84 -13.61 -21.67
N GLN A 117 -3.06 -14.69 -21.87
CA GLN A 117 -2.22 -15.28 -20.82
C GLN A 117 -1.15 -14.33 -20.29
N ILE A 118 -0.55 -13.52 -21.18
CA ILE A 118 0.45 -12.51 -20.79
C ILE A 118 -0.22 -11.37 -20.04
N ARG A 119 -1.43 -10.96 -20.45
CA ARG A 119 -2.20 -9.92 -19.75
C ARG A 119 -2.55 -10.33 -18.33
N GLU A 120 -3.00 -11.57 -18.14
CA GLU A 120 -3.30 -12.13 -16.82
C GLU A 120 -2.05 -12.27 -15.95
N ALA A 121 -0.92 -12.70 -16.53
CA ALA A 121 0.35 -12.79 -15.79
C ALA A 121 0.84 -11.40 -15.35
N LEU A 122 0.78 -10.40 -16.22
CA LEU A 122 1.16 -9.03 -15.86
C LEU A 122 0.21 -8.41 -14.84
N ASP A 123 -1.08 -8.71 -14.87
CA ASP A 123 -2.04 -8.33 -13.84
C ASP A 123 -1.64 -8.89 -12.47
N ARG A 124 -1.40 -10.21 -12.39
CA ARG A 124 -0.93 -10.86 -11.16
C ARG A 124 0.43 -10.34 -10.70
N TYR A 125 1.34 -10.07 -11.64
CA TYR A 125 2.61 -9.41 -11.33
C TYR A 125 2.38 -8.09 -10.61
N GLY A 126 1.56 -7.20 -11.18
CA GLY A 126 1.25 -5.90 -10.60
C GLY A 126 0.61 -6.02 -9.22
N HIS A 127 -0.32 -6.96 -9.05
CA HIS A 127 -0.96 -7.23 -7.77
C HIS A 127 0.04 -7.72 -6.71
N HIS A 128 0.85 -8.73 -7.01
CA HIS A 128 1.84 -9.25 -6.07
C HIS A 128 2.89 -8.21 -5.71
N LEU A 129 3.36 -7.44 -6.69
CA LEU A 129 4.30 -6.34 -6.47
C LEU A 129 3.71 -5.28 -5.53
N GLY A 130 2.44 -4.92 -5.72
CA GLY A 130 1.75 -3.93 -4.90
C GLY A 130 1.56 -4.39 -3.45
N VAL A 131 1.22 -5.66 -3.24
CA VAL A 131 1.14 -6.25 -1.90
C VAL A 131 2.52 -6.25 -1.22
N ALA A 132 3.57 -6.68 -1.93
CA ALA A 132 4.94 -6.64 -1.41
C ALA A 132 5.38 -5.22 -1.04
N PHE A 133 5.04 -4.24 -1.89
CA PHE A 133 5.32 -2.83 -1.67
C PHE A 133 4.66 -2.31 -0.39
N GLN A 134 3.37 -2.61 -0.18
CA GLN A 134 2.65 -2.11 1.00
C GLN A 134 3.17 -2.75 2.28
N ILE A 135 3.43 -4.07 2.29
CA ILE A 135 4.03 -4.73 3.48
C ILE A 135 5.40 -4.11 3.82
N ALA A 136 6.23 -3.82 2.80
CA ALA A 136 7.52 -3.18 3.02
C ALA A 136 7.37 -1.73 3.54
N ASP A 137 6.37 -0.98 3.07
CA ASP A 137 6.07 0.37 3.54
C ASP A 137 5.60 0.37 5.00
N ASP A 138 4.73 -0.56 5.40
CA ASP A 138 4.28 -0.73 6.77
C ASP A 138 5.43 -1.08 7.73
N VAL A 139 6.39 -1.90 7.28
CA VAL A 139 7.61 -2.18 8.05
C VAL A 139 8.48 -0.93 8.19
N LEU A 140 8.60 -0.12 7.13
CA LEU A 140 9.36 1.13 7.17
C LEU A 140 8.71 2.17 8.08
N ASP A 141 7.38 2.24 8.17
CA ASP A 141 6.67 3.13 9.11
C ASP A 141 7.04 2.81 10.57
N LEU A 142 7.28 1.53 10.88
CA LEU A 142 7.68 1.10 12.23
C LEU A 142 9.17 1.30 12.53
N LEU A 143 10.05 1.09 11.55
CA LEU A 143 11.51 0.99 11.76
C LEU A 143 12.30 2.14 11.14
N GLY A 144 11.73 2.89 10.21
CA GLY A 144 12.42 3.91 9.46
C GLY A 144 12.96 5.06 10.34
N ASP A 145 13.82 5.85 9.74
CA ASP A 145 14.29 7.12 10.29
C ASP A 145 13.58 8.27 9.54
N GLU A 146 12.93 9.15 10.28
CA GLU A 146 12.13 10.26 9.72
C GLU A 146 12.95 11.19 8.82
N GLN A 147 14.23 11.41 9.16
CA GLN A 147 15.12 12.25 8.35
C GLN A 147 15.39 11.62 6.98
N THR A 148 15.41 10.31 6.93
CA THR A 148 15.69 9.55 5.72
C THR A 148 14.44 9.32 4.87
N VAL A 149 13.30 9.05 5.49
CA VAL A 149 12.03 8.73 4.80
C VAL A 149 11.27 9.98 4.34
N GLY A 150 11.50 11.13 4.98
CA GLY A 150 10.86 12.40 4.60
C GLY A 150 9.36 12.48 4.90
N LYS A 151 8.86 11.65 5.81
CA LYS A 151 7.50 11.68 6.37
C LYS A 151 7.56 11.35 7.86
N SER A 152 6.55 11.74 8.62
CA SER A 152 6.37 11.27 10.00
C SER A 152 6.18 9.76 10.02
N LEU A 153 6.84 9.07 10.94
CA LEU A 153 6.80 7.62 11.10
C LEU A 153 5.98 7.22 12.34
N GLY A 154 5.53 5.97 12.38
CA GLY A 154 4.65 5.47 13.43
C GLY A 154 3.22 5.97 13.30
N THR A 155 2.88 6.58 12.17
CA THR A 155 1.53 7.12 11.90
C THR A 155 0.48 6.01 11.85
N ASP A 156 0.83 4.82 11.40
CA ASP A 156 -0.06 3.66 11.39
C ASP A 156 -0.44 3.22 12.80
N LEU A 157 0.50 3.24 13.75
CA LEU A 157 0.23 2.97 15.15
C LEU A 157 -0.65 4.07 15.78
N LEU A 158 -0.38 5.35 15.47
CA LEU A 158 -1.19 6.47 15.97
C LEU A 158 -2.64 6.36 15.50
N LYS A 159 -2.86 5.91 14.28
CA LYS A 159 -4.18 5.70 13.68
C LYS A 159 -4.79 4.34 13.99
N GLN A 160 -4.17 3.58 14.85
CA GLN A 160 -4.60 2.22 15.23
C GLN A 160 -4.82 1.30 14.01
N LYS A 161 -4.00 1.46 12.96
CA LYS A 161 -4.00 0.55 11.83
C LYS A 161 -3.31 -0.76 12.22
N CYS A 162 -3.99 -1.88 12.05
CA CYS A 162 -3.44 -3.21 12.27
C CYS A 162 -2.62 -3.65 11.06
N THR A 163 -1.33 -3.29 11.03
CA THR A 163 -0.40 -3.72 9.98
C THR A 163 0.14 -5.13 10.25
N LEU A 164 0.76 -5.76 9.26
CA LEU A 164 1.19 -7.16 9.35
C LEU A 164 2.11 -7.46 10.54
N PRO A 165 3.11 -6.62 10.88
CA PRO A 165 3.90 -6.84 12.11
C PRO A 165 3.03 -6.86 13.37
N LEU A 166 2.06 -5.96 13.48
CA LEU A 166 1.17 -5.91 14.64
C LEU A 166 0.23 -7.12 14.69
N ILE A 167 -0.33 -7.55 13.57
CA ILE A 167 -1.15 -8.77 13.46
C ILE A 167 -0.32 -9.98 13.91
N ARG A 168 0.93 -10.10 13.47
CA ARG A 168 1.83 -11.18 13.88
C ARG A 168 2.06 -11.17 15.38
N LEU A 169 2.35 -10.02 15.96
CA LEU A 169 2.55 -9.84 17.39
C LEU A 169 1.29 -10.27 18.18
N LEU A 170 0.13 -9.73 17.83
CA LEU A 170 -1.15 -10.02 18.49
C LEU A 170 -1.53 -11.51 18.44
N ASN A 171 -1.16 -12.21 17.36
CA ASN A 171 -1.41 -13.64 17.20
C ASN A 171 -0.42 -14.54 17.98
N ARG A 172 0.71 -13.99 18.44
CA ARG A 172 1.77 -14.74 19.12
C ARG A 172 1.84 -14.46 20.62
N VAL A 173 1.34 -13.32 21.07
CA VAL A 173 1.34 -12.95 22.48
C VAL A 173 0.47 -13.91 23.28
N SER A 174 0.90 -14.27 24.49
CA SER A 174 0.12 -15.13 25.38
C SER A 174 -1.14 -14.40 25.89
N ALA A 175 -2.16 -15.17 26.28
CA ALA A 175 -3.38 -14.61 26.86
C ALA A 175 -3.11 -13.77 28.12
N CYS A 176 -2.07 -14.08 28.87
CA CYS A 176 -1.68 -13.33 30.08
C CYS A 176 -1.04 -11.98 29.76
N GLU A 177 -0.30 -11.88 28.66
CA GLU A 177 0.43 -10.66 28.26
C GLU A 177 -0.41 -9.75 27.33
N ARG A 178 -1.46 -10.32 26.71
CA ARG A 178 -2.32 -9.58 25.75
C ARG A 178 -2.93 -8.32 26.35
N PRO A 179 -3.45 -8.27 27.57
CA PRO A 179 -3.98 -7.04 28.16
C PRO A 179 -2.94 -5.92 28.25
N GLU A 180 -1.71 -6.22 28.70
CA GLU A 180 -0.61 -5.25 28.76
C GLU A 180 -0.28 -4.67 27.38
N LEU A 181 -0.23 -5.53 26.35
CA LEU A 181 -0.01 -5.09 24.97
C LEU A 181 -1.13 -4.20 24.47
N LEU A 182 -2.40 -4.53 24.76
CA LEU A 182 -3.55 -3.72 24.37
C LEU A 182 -3.57 -2.36 25.07
N ASP A 183 -3.21 -2.29 26.35
CA ASP A 183 -3.06 -1.04 27.09
C ASP A 183 -1.98 -0.15 26.47
N LEU A 184 -0.86 -0.75 26.07
CA LEU A 184 0.22 -0.06 25.36
C LEU A 184 -0.25 0.49 24.00
N LEU A 185 -1.04 -0.29 23.25
CA LEU A 185 -1.60 0.12 21.96
C LEU A 185 -2.68 1.19 22.10
N ALA A 186 -3.41 1.23 23.22
CA ALA A 186 -4.42 2.24 23.50
C ALA A 186 -3.83 3.57 23.99
N ALA A 187 -2.61 3.57 24.54
CA ALA A 187 -1.96 4.77 25.02
C ALA A 187 -1.76 5.79 23.88
N SER A 188 -2.02 7.07 24.12
CA SER A 188 -1.87 8.15 23.12
C SER A 188 -0.45 8.75 23.11
N ASP A 189 0.55 8.01 23.59
CA ASP A 189 1.91 8.49 23.74
C ASP A 189 2.71 8.40 22.44
N ASN A 190 3.47 9.45 22.14
CA ASN A 190 4.42 9.48 21.01
C ASN A 190 5.56 8.44 21.16
N HIS A 191 5.82 7.93 22.38
CA HIS A 191 6.79 6.89 22.65
C HIS A 191 6.29 5.46 22.40
N ARG A 192 5.02 5.28 21.95
CA ARG A 192 4.41 3.97 21.70
C ARG A 192 5.25 3.10 20.76
N ARG A 193 5.78 3.68 19.70
CA ARG A 193 6.64 2.98 18.72
C ARG A 193 7.89 2.40 19.38
N GLU A 194 8.55 3.18 20.26
CA GLU A 194 9.74 2.72 21.00
C GLU A 194 9.38 1.66 22.03
N ALA A 195 8.27 1.81 22.74
CA ALA A 195 7.78 0.87 23.72
C ALA A 195 7.39 -0.49 23.09
N LEU A 196 6.94 -0.51 21.84
CA LEU A 196 6.60 -1.72 21.11
C LEU A 196 7.81 -2.44 20.49
N ARG A 197 8.95 -1.77 20.32
CA ARG A 197 10.18 -2.40 19.75
C ARG A 197 10.58 -3.72 20.40
N PRO A 198 10.65 -3.84 21.74
CA PRO A 198 10.98 -5.11 22.40
C PRO A 198 9.98 -6.23 22.10
N TRP A 199 8.69 -5.88 21.99
CA TRP A 199 7.62 -6.81 21.64
C TRP A 199 7.77 -7.33 20.21
N PHE A 200 8.00 -6.46 19.25
CA PHE A 200 8.23 -6.86 17.86
C PHE A 200 9.47 -7.76 17.72
N ALA A 201 10.55 -7.45 18.42
CA ALA A 201 11.77 -8.24 18.41
C ALA A 201 11.55 -9.63 19.02
N ARG A 202 10.87 -9.70 20.17
CA ARG A 202 10.62 -10.96 20.90
C ARG A 202 9.80 -11.97 20.10
N PHE A 203 8.89 -11.51 19.25
CA PHE A 203 7.97 -12.35 18.48
C PHE A 203 8.31 -12.42 16.98
N ASP A 204 9.51 -11.98 16.58
CA ASP A 204 9.99 -11.98 15.19
C ASP A 204 9.01 -11.32 14.21
N ALA A 205 8.24 -10.34 14.70
CA ALA A 205 7.11 -9.79 13.96
C ALA A 205 7.55 -9.01 12.71
N ILE A 206 8.66 -8.29 12.80
CA ILE A 206 9.25 -7.55 11.68
C ILE A 206 9.83 -8.50 10.64
N GLU A 207 10.61 -9.48 11.08
CA GLU A 207 11.23 -10.46 10.17
C GLU A 207 10.16 -11.31 9.46
N TYR A 208 9.08 -11.64 10.16
CA TYR A 208 7.93 -12.29 9.56
C TYR A 208 7.32 -11.44 8.43
N ALA A 209 7.08 -10.15 8.68
CA ALA A 209 6.50 -9.26 7.68
C ALA A 209 7.44 -9.08 6.48
N ARG A 210 8.75 -8.94 6.70
CA ARG A 210 9.77 -8.92 5.62
C ARG A 210 9.73 -10.20 4.79
N GLY A 211 9.67 -11.36 5.44
CA GLY A 211 9.55 -12.65 4.75
C GLY A 211 8.28 -12.75 3.89
N GLN A 212 7.15 -12.17 4.34
CA GLN A 212 5.94 -12.11 3.54
C GLN A 212 6.10 -11.15 2.34
N ALA A 213 6.71 -9.97 2.52
CA ALA A 213 7.01 -9.07 1.40
C ALA A 213 7.90 -9.75 0.36
N GLU A 214 8.96 -10.46 0.78
CA GLU A 214 9.81 -11.24 -0.12
C GLU A 214 9.07 -12.37 -0.83
N LYS A 215 8.14 -13.04 -0.13
CA LYS A 215 7.28 -14.07 -0.74
C LYS A 215 6.44 -13.48 -1.87
N PHE A 216 5.78 -12.36 -1.66
CA PHE A 216 4.99 -11.70 -2.69
C PHE A 216 5.86 -11.17 -3.84
N ALA A 217 7.06 -10.66 -3.57
CA ALA A 217 8.01 -10.26 -4.60
C ALA A 217 8.47 -11.46 -5.46
N ARG A 218 8.67 -12.64 -4.84
CA ARG A 218 8.95 -13.87 -5.61
C ARG A 218 7.77 -14.26 -6.50
N LEU A 219 6.54 -14.28 -5.96
CA LEU A 219 5.32 -14.54 -6.74
C LEU A 219 5.21 -13.59 -7.93
N ALA A 220 5.46 -12.28 -7.72
CA ALA A 220 5.51 -11.33 -8.82
C ALA A 220 6.57 -11.71 -9.87
N THR A 221 7.78 -12.08 -9.45
CA THR A 221 8.85 -12.47 -10.38
C THR A 221 8.49 -13.75 -11.18
N GLU A 222 7.79 -14.69 -10.56
CA GLU A 222 7.32 -15.91 -11.20
C GLU A 222 6.35 -15.63 -12.36
N GLU A 223 5.48 -14.63 -12.24
CA GLU A 223 4.56 -14.25 -13.32
C GLU A 223 5.28 -13.70 -14.57
N LEU A 224 6.51 -13.24 -14.42
CA LEU A 224 7.32 -12.73 -15.54
C LEU A 224 7.94 -13.81 -16.44
N HIS A 225 7.80 -15.10 -16.09
CA HIS A 225 8.41 -16.20 -16.88
C HIS A 225 7.82 -16.35 -18.28
N LEU A 226 6.61 -15.88 -18.50
CA LEU A 226 5.94 -15.93 -19.81
C LEU A 226 6.41 -14.83 -20.77
N LEU A 227 7.17 -13.84 -20.29
CA LEU A 227 7.61 -12.73 -21.11
C LEU A 227 8.95 -13.04 -21.81
N PRO A 228 9.11 -12.63 -23.08
CA PRO A 228 10.38 -12.78 -23.78
C PRO A 228 11.46 -11.90 -23.16
N PRO A 229 12.74 -12.31 -23.22
CA PRO A 229 13.85 -11.49 -22.75
C PRO A 229 13.86 -10.11 -23.40
N SER A 230 13.95 -9.07 -22.58
CA SER A 230 13.99 -7.68 -23.04
C SER A 230 14.47 -6.75 -21.91
N PRO A 231 14.98 -5.55 -22.24
CA PRO A 231 15.31 -4.56 -21.21
C PRO A 231 14.12 -4.18 -20.30
N ALA A 232 12.90 -4.19 -20.84
CA ALA A 232 11.69 -3.96 -20.07
C ALA A 232 11.44 -5.07 -19.04
N LEU A 233 11.64 -6.34 -19.41
CA LEU A 233 11.56 -7.48 -18.51
C LEU A 233 12.59 -7.36 -17.37
N ASP A 234 13.81 -6.95 -17.70
CA ASP A 234 14.86 -6.76 -16.69
C ASP A 234 14.49 -5.62 -15.72
N SER A 235 13.91 -4.52 -16.23
CA SER A 235 13.38 -3.43 -15.39
C SER A 235 12.27 -3.91 -14.45
N LEU A 236 11.34 -4.75 -14.91
CA LEU A 236 10.29 -5.31 -14.06
C LEU A 236 10.88 -6.21 -12.95
N ARG A 237 11.90 -7.01 -13.26
CA ARG A 237 12.63 -7.83 -12.27
C ARG A 237 13.37 -6.97 -11.24
N GLU A 238 14.00 -5.88 -11.69
CA GLU A 238 14.68 -4.94 -10.78
C GLU A 238 13.68 -4.24 -9.84
N LEU A 239 12.48 -3.90 -10.32
CA LEU A 239 11.44 -3.32 -9.46
C LEU A 239 11.04 -4.25 -8.31
N THR A 240 10.91 -5.57 -8.57
CA THR A 240 10.59 -6.52 -7.49
C THR A 240 11.70 -6.61 -6.45
N ARG A 241 12.95 -6.56 -6.86
CA ARG A 241 14.10 -6.53 -5.94
C ARG A 241 14.15 -5.24 -5.14
N PHE A 242 13.96 -4.10 -5.82
CA PHE A 242 13.97 -2.78 -5.21
C PHE A 242 12.94 -2.66 -4.10
N VAL A 243 11.72 -3.14 -4.33
CA VAL A 243 10.61 -3.04 -3.36
C VAL A 243 10.96 -3.66 -2.00
N VAL A 244 11.60 -4.84 -1.99
CA VAL A 244 11.94 -5.55 -0.75
C VAL A 244 13.28 -5.13 -0.14
N GLN A 245 14.17 -4.54 -0.94
CA GLN A 245 15.47 -4.06 -0.48
C GLN A 245 15.45 -2.60 -0.03
N ARG A 246 14.35 -1.92 -0.25
CA ARG A 246 14.16 -0.51 0.08
C ARG A 246 14.36 -0.29 1.57
N ARG A 247 15.32 0.58 1.91
CA ARG A 247 15.60 1.05 3.28
C ARG A 247 15.14 2.49 3.50
N GLN A 248 14.59 3.09 2.47
CA GLN A 248 14.16 4.49 2.42
C GLN A 248 12.79 4.59 1.74
#